data_25a48ba2adee1b6d69a69f9c2b6f1c0f
#
_entry.id   25a48ba2adee1b6d69a69f9c2b6f1c0f
#
_cell.length_a   1.000
_cell.length_b   1.000
_cell.length_c   1.000
_cell.angle_alpha   90.00
_cell.angle_beta   90.00
_cell.angle_gamma   90.00
#
_symmetry.space_group_name_H-M   'P 1'
#
loop_
_entity.id
_entity.type
_entity.pdbx_description
1 polymer ?
#
loop_
_entity_poly.entity_id
_entity_poly.type
_entity_poly.pdbx_seq_one_letter_code
_entity_poly.pdbx_strand_id
1 'polypeptide(L)'
;EKASGDILAILLGYACHASMLRDYKISGDYPAFARIELKKLYPGATSLFFQGAGGNQIGHPRNSVEDAMQAGKTLAAAVERVLSEPMKSLAPTLLTSYAEVNLESDQIPPSKDALQAIASSSTATDSARNRAQADLEKLGKGESLVATYPYPVQVWKLGELPVVTLGGEPVIEYAIGLKQIFGQETFVFGYSNDVMFYISTPLILNEGGYEGYSSPFSSYQVKGVKWALNTEALIMEEAMKLAKKVGVEMAPKSYSIP
;
A
#
# COMPACT_ATOMS: atom_id res chain seq x y z
N GLU A 1 22.06 -10.17 11.35
CA GLU A 1 22.82 -11.31 11.90
C GLU A 1 23.17 -11.06 13.36
N LYS A 2 23.43 -12.12 14.11
CA LYS A 2 24.00 -12.06 15.45
C LYS A 2 25.53 -11.89 15.35
N ALA A 3 26.17 -11.52 16.43
CA ALA A 3 27.63 -11.49 16.49
C ALA A 3 28.29 -12.86 16.20
N SER A 4 27.57 -13.97 16.38
CA SER A 4 27.97 -15.33 16.02
C SER A 4 27.92 -15.62 14.51
N GLY A 5 27.35 -14.75 13.69
CA GLY A 5 27.06 -14.99 12.27
C GLY A 5 25.72 -15.68 12.00
N ASP A 6 25.00 -16.10 13.06
CA ASP A 6 23.68 -16.69 12.89
C ASP A 6 22.64 -15.65 12.46
N ILE A 7 21.64 -16.06 11.68
CA ILE A 7 20.54 -15.19 11.28
C ILE A 7 19.70 -14.80 12.50
N LEU A 8 19.62 -13.52 12.78
CA LEU A 8 18.79 -12.95 13.85
C LEU A 8 17.32 -12.76 13.39
N ALA A 9 17.18 -12.18 12.20
CA ALA A 9 15.85 -11.92 11.63
C ALA A 9 15.90 -12.01 10.10
N ILE A 10 14.77 -12.38 9.52
CA ILE A 10 14.53 -12.41 8.07
C ILE A 10 13.38 -11.46 7.79
N LEU A 11 13.66 -10.35 7.09
CA LEU A 11 12.63 -9.45 6.60
C LEU A 11 12.32 -9.83 5.16
N LEU A 12 11.07 -10.20 4.91
CA LEU A 12 10.60 -10.59 3.58
C LEU A 12 9.33 -9.82 3.23
N GLY A 13 9.09 -9.61 1.93
CA GLY A 13 7.90 -8.96 1.46
C GLY A 13 7.38 -9.58 0.18
N TYR A 14 6.08 -9.43 -0.06
CA TYR A 14 5.45 -9.84 -1.29
C TYR A 14 4.29 -8.91 -1.63
N ALA A 15 4.16 -8.54 -2.92
CA ALA A 15 3.13 -7.62 -3.39
C ALA A 15 1.91 -8.41 -3.89
N CYS A 16 1.13 -8.96 -2.94
CA CYS A 16 -0.09 -9.71 -3.26
C CYS A 16 -0.98 -9.74 -2.02
N HIS A 17 -2.28 -9.55 -2.20
CA HIS A 17 -3.25 -9.61 -1.10
C HIS A 17 -3.15 -10.92 -0.31
N ALA A 18 -3.11 -10.83 1.01
CA ALA A 18 -3.22 -11.96 1.93
C ALA A 18 -4.69 -12.37 2.07
N SER A 19 -5.30 -12.79 0.97
CA SER A 19 -6.73 -13.12 0.83
C SER A 19 -6.98 -14.45 0.11
N MET A 20 -6.09 -15.43 0.34
CA MET A 20 -6.25 -16.79 -0.16
C MET A 20 -7.41 -17.50 0.54
N LEU A 21 -7.69 -17.13 1.80
CA LEU A 21 -8.79 -17.67 2.61
C LEU A 21 -9.97 -16.71 2.62
N ARG A 22 -11.19 -17.27 2.60
CA ARG A 22 -12.44 -16.51 2.60
C ARG A 22 -13.44 -17.02 3.64
N ASP A 23 -12.96 -17.62 4.72
CA ASP A 23 -13.79 -18.05 5.83
C ASP A 23 -13.85 -16.99 6.96
N TYR A 24 -14.73 -17.20 7.93
CA TYR A 24 -14.90 -16.32 9.10
C TYR A 24 -13.94 -16.66 10.24
N LYS A 25 -12.73 -17.14 9.93
CA LYS A 25 -11.71 -17.47 10.92
C LYS A 25 -10.56 -16.48 10.87
N ILE A 26 -9.93 -16.26 12.03
CA ILE A 26 -8.71 -15.47 12.09
C ILE A 26 -7.58 -16.30 11.52
N SER A 27 -6.91 -15.77 10.51
CA SER A 27 -5.77 -16.37 9.84
C SER A 27 -4.75 -15.32 9.44
N GLY A 28 -3.48 -15.67 9.45
CA GLY A 28 -2.42 -14.86 8.84
C GLY A 28 -2.17 -15.21 7.37
N ASP A 29 -3.04 -16.04 6.75
CA ASP A 29 -3.01 -16.41 5.33
C ASP A 29 -1.63 -16.93 4.88
N TYR A 30 -1.29 -16.87 3.57
CA TYR A 30 0.00 -17.34 3.05
C TYR A 30 1.23 -16.69 3.74
N PRO A 31 1.22 -15.42 4.18
CA PRO A 31 2.36 -14.86 4.91
C PRO A 31 2.67 -15.60 6.21
N ALA A 32 1.63 -16.00 6.96
CA ALA A 32 1.83 -16.78 8.18
C ALA A 32 2.41 -18.15 7.87
N PHE A 33 1.91 -18.83 6.82
CA PHE A 33 2.45 -20.12 6.41
C PHE A 33 3.91 -20.01 5.95
N ALA A 34 4.28 -18.96 5.21
CA ALA A 34 5.69 -18.71 4.86
C ALA A 34 6.57 -18.54 6.11
N ARG A 35 6.09 -17.78 7.10
CA ARG A 35 6.83 -17.60 8.38
C ARG A 35 6.95 -18.90 9.17
N ILE A 36 5.93 -19.76 9.14
CA ILE A 36 5.97 -21.09 9.79
C ILE A 36 7.06 -21.95 9.12
N GLU A 37 7.15 -21.97 7.79
CA GLU A 37 8.16 -22.75 7.09
C GLU A 37 9.57 -22.17 7.34
N LEU A 38 9.76 -20.87 7.27
CA LEU A 38 11.03 -20.22 7.60
C LEU A 38 11.47 -20.48 9.04
N LYS A 39 10.52 -20.56 9.99
CA LYS A 39 10.83 -20.91 11.38
C LYS A 39 11.34 -22.33 11.55
N LYS A 40 10.90 -23.27 10.69
CA LYS A 40 11.45 -24.66 10.67
C LYS A 40 12.87 -24.69 10.15
N LEU A 41 13.14 -23.92 9.08
CA LEU A 41 14.46 -23.85 8.45
C LEU A 41 15.48 -23.06 9.31
N TYR A 42 15.01 -21.99 9.95
CA TYR A 42 15.82 -21.07 10.77
C TYR A 42 15.23 -20.89 12.17
N PRO A 43 15.29 -21.92 13.05
CA PRO A 43 14.57 -21.91 14.33
C PRO A 43 15.01 -20.80 15.28
N GLY A 44 16.23 -20.28 15.10
CA GLY A 44 16.78 -19.16 15.89
C GLY A 44 16.44 -17.76 15.36
N ALA A 45 15.80 -17.66 14.18
CA ALA A 45 15.51 -16.40 13.53
C ALA A 45 14.04 -15.98 13.72
N THR A 46 13.80 -14.66 13.70
CA THR A 46 12.46 -14.07 13.64
C THR A 46 12.14 -13.67 12.20
N SER A 47 11.10 -14.27 11.61
CA SER A 47 10.63 -13.89 10.28
C SER A 47 9.61 -12.77 10.37
N LEU A 48 9.85 -11.67 9.66
CA LEU A 48 9.00 -10.49 9.55
C LEU A 48 8.51 -10.35 8.12
N PHE A 49 7.20 -10.22 7.93
CA PHE A 49 6.59 -10.00 6.63
C PHE A 49 6.11 -8.57 6.49
N PHE A 50 6.36 -7.96 5.35
CA PHE A 50 5.71 -6.71 4.96
C PHE A 50 4.88 -6.91 3.69
N GLN A 51 3.75 -6.24 3.64
CA GLN A 51 2.91 -6.18 2.44
C GLN A 51 3.52 -5.18 1.46
N GLY A 52 3.82 -5.62 0.24
CA GLY A 52 4.25 -4.74 -0.84
C GLY A 52 3.09 -3.98 -1.48
N ALA A 53 3.38 -3.20 -2.53
CA ALA A 53 2.37 -2.55 -3.35
C ALA A 53 1.62 -3.60 -4.19
N GLY A 54 0.60 -4.19 -3.62
CA GLY A 54 -0.15 -5.32 -4.19
C GLY A 54 -1.64 -5.07 -4.28
N GLY A 55 -2.09 -3.80 -4.30
CA GLY A 55 -3.50 -3.45 -4.30
C GLY A 55 -4.31 -4.11 -5.42
N ASN A 56 -3.73 -4.31 -6.58
CA ASN A 56 -4.34 -4.99 -7.72
C ASN A 56 -3.80 -6.42 -7.95
N GLN A 57 -3.16 -7.03 -6.94
CA GLN A 57 -2.57 -8.36 -7.06
C GLN A 57 -3.26 -9.37 -6.15
N ILE A 58 -3.71 -10.50 -6.70
CA ILE A 58 -4.35 -11.56 -5.96
C ILE A 58 -3.80 -12.94 -6.38
N GLY A 59 -3.58 -13.81 -5.39
CA GLY A 59 -3.01 -15.13 -5.63
C GLY A 59 -4.01 -16.14 -6.21
N HIS A 60 -3.50 -17.07 -7.03
CA HIS A 60 -4.21 -18.24 -7.52
C HIS A 60 -3.31 -19.49 -7.49
N PRO A 61 -3.89 -20.70 -7.21
CA PRO A 61 -5.26 -20.95 -6.75
C PRO A 61 -5.51 -20.37 -5.35
N ARG A 62 -6.79 -20.25 -4.94
CA ARG A 62 -7.20 -19.72 -3.64
C ARG A 62 -8.53 -20.30 -3.19
N ASN A 63 -8.95 -20.03 -1.96
CA ASN A 63 -10.18 -20.39 -1.26
C ASN A 63 -10.07 -21.71 -0.46
N SER A 64 -8.86 -22.24 -0.30
CA SER A 64 -8.61 -23.36 0.61
C SER A 64 -7.39 -23.11 1.50
N VAL A 65 -7.34 -23.81 2.63
CA VAL A 65 -6.17 -23.76 3.53
C VAL A 65 -4.95 -24.35 2.84
N GLU A 66 -5.15 -25.39 2.02
CA GLU A 66 -4.12 -26.05 1.24
C GLU A 66 -3.46 -25.10 0.24
N ASP A 67 -4.26 -24.27 -0.44
CA ASP A 67 -3.74 -23.23 -1.37
C ASP A 67 -2.88 -22.20 -0.62
N ALA A 68 -3.38 -21.69 0.51
CA ALA A 68 -2.65 -20.73 1.34
C ALA A 68 -1.35 -21.34 1.90
N MET A 69 -1.37 -22.59 2.34
CA MET A 69 -0.19 -23.33 2.79
C MET A 69 0.82 -23.52 1.65
N GLN A 70 0.36 -23.89 0.46
CA GLN A 70 1.24 -24.08 -0.69
C GLN A 70 1.89 -22.79 -1.14
N ALA A 71 1.12 -21.69 -1.20
CA ALA A 71 1.65 -20.37 -1.50
C ALA A 71 2.71 -19.92 -0.46
N GLY A 72 2.44 -20.14 0.84
CA GLY A 72 3.40 -19.88 1.90
C GLY A 72 4.69 -20.69 1.78
N LYS A 73 4.59 -22.00 1.49
CA LYS A 73 5.77 -22.85 1.24
C LYS A 73 6.58 -22.37 0.04
N THR A 74 5.91 -21.99 -1.04
CA THR A 74 6.57 -21.47 -2.26
C THR A 74 7.32 -20.17 -1.95
N LEU A 75 6.71 -19.26 -1.20
CA LEU A 75 7.38 -18.02 -0.77
C LEU A 75 8.58 -18.30 0.14
N ALA A 76 8.44 -19.20 1.12
CA ALA A 76 9.54 -19.60 2.00
C ALA A 76 10.71 -20.22 1.23
N ALA A 77 10.43 -21.09 0.26
CA ALA A 77 11.46 -21.68 -0.60
C ALA A 77 12.18 -20.63 -1.47
N ALA A 78 11.46 -19.61 -1.94
CA ALA A 78 12.08 -18.49 -2.66
C ALA A 78 13.02 -17.68 -1.76
N VAL A 79 12.63 -17.44 -0.50
CA VAL A 79 13.47 -16.76 0.50
C VAL A 79 14.70 -17.60 0.82
N GLU A 80 14.55 -18.91 1.04
CA GLU A 80 15.66 -19.84 1.31
C GLU A 80 16.68 -19.81 0.17
N ARG A 81 16.21 -19.84 -1.08
CA ARG A 81 17.10 -19.74 -2.25
C ARG A 81 17.91 -18.44 -2.26
N VAL A 82 17.28 -17.29 -1.91
CA VAL A 82 17.98 -16.02 -1.81
C VAL A 82 19.02 -16.05 -0.68
N LEU A 83 18.68 -16.61 0.48
CA LEU A 83 19.58 -16.71 1.63
C LEU A 83 20.76 -17.68 1.40
N SER A 84 20.63 -18.61 0.44
CA SER A 84 21.73 -19.53 0.06
C SER A 84 22.76 -18.88 -0.88
N GLU A 85 22.44 -17.73 -1.46
CA GLU A 85 23.36 -16.95 -2.30
C GLU A 85 24.13 -15.91 -1.48
N PRO A 86 25.27 -15.41 -1.97
CA PRO A 86 26.01 -14.35 -1.31
C PRO A 86 25.17 -13.08 -1.12
N MET A 87 24.91 -12.70 0.12
CA MET A 87 24.15 -11.51 0.47
C MET A 87 25.06 -10.28 0.52
N LYS A 88 24.56 -9.16 -0.02
CA LYS A 88 25.24 -7.86 0.07
C LYS A 88 25.13 -7.33 1.50
N SER A 89 26.28 -7.07 2.13
CA SER A 89 26.30 -6.39 3.41
C SER A 89 25.88 -4.92 3.27
N LEU A 90 25.05 -4.46 4.19
CA LEU A 90 24.64 -3.06 4.27
C LEU A 90 25.38 -2.37 5.41
N ALA A 91 25.76 -1.12 5.22
CA ALA A 91 26.27 -0.29 6.32
C ALA A 91 25.19 -0.13 7.40
N PRO A 92 25.52 -0.16 8.71
CA PRO A 92 24.55 -0.07 9.79
C PRO A 92 24.11 1.38 10.03
N THR A 93 23.70 2.05 8.97
CA THR A 93 23.22 3.43 8.99
C THR A 93 21.76 3.46 8.54
N LEU A 94 20.93 4.21 9.24
CA LEU A 94 19.53 4.41 8.89
C LEU A 94 19.25 5.92 8.85
N LEU A 95 18.89 6.41 7.69
CA LEU A 95 18.35 7.75 7.48
C LEU A 95 16.88 7.65 7.09
N THR A 96 16.06 8.55 7.61
CA THR A 96 14.60 8.53 7.35
C THR A 96 14.10 9.92 7.01
N SER A 97 13.10 9.99 6.14
CA SER A 97 12.37 11.22 5.84
C SER A 97 10.89 10.88 5.61
N TYR A 98 10.01 11.73 6.14
CA TYR A 98 8.54 11.55 6.09
C TYR A 98 7.88 12.84 5.66
N ALA A 99 6.78 12.72 4.92
CA ALA A 99 5.86 13.82 4.64
C ALA A 99 4.45 13.28 4.40
N GLU A 100 3.49 14.17 4.47
CA GLU A 100 2.13 13.94 4.00
C GLU A 100 1.88 14.78 2.75
N VAL A 101 1.27 14.14 1.74
CA VAL A 101 0.85 14.78 0.49
C VAL A 101 -0.66 14.90 0.50
N ASN A 102 -1.18 16.11 0.29
CA ASN A 102 -2.62 16.29 0.16
C ASN A 102 -3.09 15.75 -1.19
N LEU A 103 -3.67 14.56 -1.19
CA LEU A 103 -4.30 13.97 -2.35
C LEU A 103 -5.75 14.46 -2.47
N GLU A 104 -6.17 14.77 -3.68
CA GLU A 104 -7.47 15.36 -3.95
C GLU A 104 -8.47 14.32 -4.48
N SER A 105 -9.74 14.62 -4.27
CA SER A 105 -10.85 13.97 -4.97
C SER A 105 -10.94 14.49 -6.41
N ASP A 106 -11.44 13.68 -7.33
CA ASP A 106 -11.79 14.09 -8.69
C ASP A 106 -13.07 14.94 -8.76
N GLN A 107 -13.77 15.11 -7.66
CA GLN A 107 -15.05 15.82 -7.59
C GLN A 107 -15.05 16.90 -6.51
N ILE A 108 -15.74 17.98 -6.83
CA ILE A 108 -16.07 19.01 -5.85
C ILE A 108 -17.07 18.41 -4.83
N PRO A 109 -16.89 18.67 -3.52
CA PRO A 109 -17.85 18.23 -2.51
C PRO A 109 -19.28 18.66 -2.83
N PRO A 110 -20.29 17.83 -2.54
CA PRO A 110 -21.68 18.16 -2.81
C PRO A 110 -22.12 19.43 -2.09
N SER A 111 -23.00 20.21 -2.72
CA SER A 111 -23.62 21.36 -2.07
C SER A 111 -24.50 20.92 -0.90
N LYS A 112 -24.80 21.84 0.02
CA LYS A 112 -25.70 21.59 1.16
C LYS A 112 -27.08 21.05 0.70
N ASP A 113 -27.62 21.59 -0.36
CA ASP A 113 -28.91 21.16 -0.89
C ASP A 113 -28.84 19.74 -1.48
N ALA A 114 -27.74 19.42 -2.18
CA ALA A 114 -27.53 18.06 -2.68
C ALA A 114 -27.41 17.05 -1.53
N LEU A 115 -26.70 17.40 -0.46
CA LEU A 115 -26.60 16.55 0.73
C LEU A 115 -27.93 16.35 1.41
N GLN A 116 -28.77 17.39 1.53
CA GLN A 116 -30.14 17.30 2.08
C GLN A 116 -31.01 16.36 1.23
N ALA A 117 -30.93 16.47 -0.10
CA ALA A 117 -31.64 15.59 -1.00
C ALA A 117 -31.24 14.13 -0.83
N ILE A 118 -29.92 13.84 -0.69
CA ILE A 118 -29.42 12.47 -0.45
C ILE A 118 -29.86 11.96 0.92
N ALA A 119 -29.75 12.76 1.97
CA ALA A 119 -30.08 12.37 3.33
C ALA A 119 -31.59 12.02 3.50
N SER A 120 -32.45 12.67 2.72
CA SER A 120 -33.92 12.44 2.72
C SER A 120 -34.41 11.46 1.65
N SER A 121 -33.52 10.95 0.78
CA SER A 121 -33.88 10.07 -0.32
C SER A 121 -34.31 8.68 0.16
N SER A 122 -35.46 8.22 -0.25
CA SER A 122 -35.92 6.84 -0.02
C SER A 122 -35.22 5.81 -0.91
N THR A 123 -34.57 6.25 -2.01
CA THR A 123 -33.86 5.39 -2.96
C THR A 123 -32.35 5.33 -2.72
N ALA A 124 -31.83 6.24 -1.91
CA ALA A 124 -30.42 6.21 -1.51
C ALA A 124 -30.17 5.06 -0.53
N THR A 125 -28.94 4.52 -0.57
CA THR A 125 -28.52 3.50 0.40
C THR A 125 -28.38 4.10 1.81
N ASP A 126 -28.48 3.28 2.85
CA ASP A 126 -28.26 3.71 4.24
C ASP A 126 -26.90 4.37 4.43
N SER A 127 -25.86 3.81 3.81
CA SER A 127 -24.52 4.38 3.85
C SER A 127 -24.43 5.78 3.22
N ALA A 128 -25.09 5.98 2.08
CA ALA A 128 -25.14 7.30 1.42
C ALA A 128 -25.91 8.32 2.27
N ARG A 129 -27.05 7.93 2.85
CA ARG A 129 -27.83 8.79 3.76
C ARG A 129 -27.02 9.18 4.99
N ASN A 130 -26.41 8.19 5.66
CA ASN A 130 -25.63 8.43 6.87
C ASN A 130 -24.44 9.34 6.61
N ARG A 131 -23.74 9.16 5.47
CA ARG A 131 -22.64 10.04 5.07
C ARG A 131 -23.13 11.46 4.80
N ALA A 132 -24.19 11.62 4.01
CA ALA A 132 -24.75 12.94 3.73
C ALA A 132 -25.18 13.66 5.02
N GLN A 133 -25.72 12.92 6.00
CA GLN A 133 -26.09 13.46 7.29
C GLN A 133 -24.87 13.90 8.10
N ALA A 134 -23.80 13.11 8.14
CA ALA A 134 -22.55 13.48 8.79
C ALA A 134 -21.90 14.73 8.14
N ASP A 135 -21.93 14.82 6.81
CA ASP A 135 -21.40 15.99 6.11
C ASP A 135 -22.27 17.25 6.35
N LEU A 136 -23.59 17.11 6.45
CA LEU A 136 -24.49 18.20 6.87
C LEU A 136 -24.21 18.67 8.30
N GLU A 137 -23.92 17.76 9.22
CA GLU A 137 -23.53 18.11 10.59
C GLU A 137 -22.23 18.91 10.63
N LYS A 138 -21.22 18.54 9.82
CA LYS A 138 -19.98 19.31 9.68
C LYS A 138 -20.25 20.74 9.18
N LEU A 139 -21.01 20.86 8.09
CA LEU A 139 -21.41 22.16 7.56
C LEU A 139 -22.20 22.98 8.59
N GLY A 140 -23.04 22.34 9.41
CA GLY A 140 -23.80 22.98 10.50
C GLY A 140 -22.90 23.53 11.62
N LYS A 141 -21.72 22.95 11.83
CA LYS A 141 -20.68 23.41 12.75
C LYS A 141 -19.76 24.47 12.14
N GLY A 142 -19.97 24.84 10.88
CA GLY A 142 -19.10 25.80 10.16
C GLY A 142 -17.82 25.15 9.61
N GLU A 143 -17.72 23.82 9.62
CA GLU A 143 -16.62 23.09 9.04
C GLU A 143 -16.77 23.02 7.51
N SER A 144 -15.65 23.04 6.79
CA SER A 144 -15.62 22.82 5.34
C SER A 144 -15.62 21.32 5.03
N LEU A 145 -16.31 20.92 3.98
CA LEU A 145 -16.13 19.58 3.42
C LEU A 145 -14.80 19.53 2.70
N VAL A 146 -13.92 18.68 3.16
CA VAL A 146 -12.56 18.57 2.63
C VAL A 146 -12.57 17.59 1.47
N ALA A 147 -12.07 18.03 0.32
CA ALA A 147 -11.86 17.21 -0.86
C ALA A 147 -10.41 16.70 -0.94
N THR A 148 -9.67 16.74 0.16
CA THR A 148 -8.26 16.33 0.23
C THR A 148 -8.04 15.32 1.36
N TYR A 149 -7.05 14.48 1.19
CA TYR A 149 -6.63 13.50 2.20
C TYR A 149 -5.11 13.57 2.40
N PRO A 150 -4.61 13.72 3.64
CA PRO A 150 -3.19 13.73 3.93
C PRO A 150 -2.63 12.31 3.77
N TYR A 151 -1.96 12.05 2.68
CA TYR A 151 -1.43 10.76 2.32
C TYR A 151 0.02 10.60 2.78
N PRO A 152 0.35 9.61 3.62
CA PRO A 152 1.69 9.43 4.15
C PRO A 152 2.64 8.82 3.10
N VAL A 153 3.79 9.44 2.93
CA VAL A 153 4.93 8.93 2.17
C VAL A 153 6.16 8.98 3.06
N GLN A 154 6.91 7.89 3.12
CA GLN A 154 8.15 7.84 3.88
C GLN A 154 9.25 7.15 3.09
N VAL A 155 10.48 7.64 3.21
CA VAL A 155 11.66 7.03 2.60
C VAL A 155 12.71 6.78 3.67
N TRP A 156 13.25 5.57 3.66
CA TRP A 156 14.43 5.19 4.45
C TRP A 156 15.59 4.91 3.51
N LYS A 157 16.78 5.23 3.97
CA LYS A 157 18.03 4.72 3.41
C LYS A 157 18.70 3.85 4.47
N LEU A 158 18.68 2.53 4.27
CA LEU A 158 19.32 1.55 5.14
C LEU A 158 20.66 1.12 4.51
N GLY A 159 21.77 1.69 4.99
CA GLY A 159 23.03 1.64 4.25
C GLY A 159 22.84 2.26 2.87
N GLU A 160 23.00 1.47 1.82
CA GLU A 160 22.73 1.90 0.44
C GLU A 160 21.36 1.45 -0.10
N LEU A 161 20.57 0.72 0.70
CA LEU A 161 19.29 0.17 0.29
C LEU A 161 18.17 1.22 0.45
N PRO A 162 17.50 1.63 -0.64
CA PRO A 162 16.30 2.45 -0.55
C PRO A 162 15.11 1.61 -0.09
N VAL A 163 14.33 2.16 0.85
CA VAL A 163 13.04 1.62 1.27
C VAL A 163 12.02 2.74 1.17
N VAL A 164 10.97 2.53 0.38
CA VAL A 164 9.86 3.49 0.26
C VAL A 164 8.62 2.86 0.90
N THR A 165 7.98 3.61 1.80
CA THR A 165 6.73 3.18 2.42
C THR A 165 5.59 4.08 1.99
N LEU A 166 4.50 3.46 1.58
CA LEU A 166 3.31 4.10 1.05
C LEU A 166 2.09 3.72 1.88
N GLY A 167 1.23 4.68 2.13
CA GLY A 167 -0.06 4.44 2.77
C GLY A 167 -1.06 3.72 1.86
N GLY A 168 -2.19 3.31 2.43
CA GLY A 168 -3.26 2.67 1.68
C GLY A 168 -2.88 1.35 1.06
N GLU A 169 -3.60 0.98 0.03
CA GLU A 169 -3.40 -0.22 -0.79
C GLU A 169 -2.86 0.19 -2.17
N PRO A 170 -1.56 0.56 -2.28
CA PRO A 170 -1.00 0.99 -3.56
C PRO A 170 -0.98 -0.18 -4.54
N VAL A 171 -1.33 0.12 -5.79
CA VAL A 171 -1.26 -0.84 -6.89
C VAL A 171 0.20 -1.10 -7.30
N ILE A 172 0.46 -2.24 -7.97
CA ILE A 172 1.82 -2.72 -8.26
C ILE A 172 2.64 -1.72 -9.10
N GLU A 173 2.00 -0.90 -9.88
CA GLU A 173 2.61 0.10 -10.74
C GLU A 173 3.48 1.09 -9.95
N TYR A 174 3.10 1.45 -8.72
CA TYR A 174 3.94 2.27 -7.83
C TYR A 174 5.27 1.59 -7.52
N ALA A 175 5.26 0.28 -7.23
CA ALA A 175 6.50 -0.44 -6.96
C ALA A 175 7.37 -0.53 -8.22
N ILE A 176 6.78 -0.75 -9.38
CA ILE A 176 7.49 -0.79 -10.66
C ILE A 176 8.15 0.57 -10.93
N GLY A 177 7.39 1.67 -10.83
CA GLY A 177 7.90 3.02 -11.04
C GLY A 177 9.02 3.41 -10.06
N LEU A 178 8.83 3.15 -8.77
CA LEU A 178 9.85 3.45 -7.74
C LEU A 178 11.15 2.63 -7.95
N LYS A 179 11.04 1.37 -8.36
CA LYS A 179 12.20 0.54 -8.71
C LYS A 179 12.91 1.01 -9.98
N GLN A 180 12.20 1.57 -10.93
CA GLN A 180 12.81 2.22 -12.11
C GLN A 180 13.57 3.49 -11.73
N ILE A 181 13.05 4.26 -10.75
CA ILE A 181 13.68 5.52 -10.30
C ILE A 181 14.87 5.26 -9.38
N PHE A 182 14.75 4.37 -8.39
CA PHE A 182 15.76 4.18 -7.34
C PHE A 182 16.60 2.91 -7.48
N GLY A 183 16.31 2.07 -8.45
CA GLY A 183 16.97 0.79 -8.67
C GLY A 183 16.13 -0.43 -8.24
N GLN A 184 16.40 -1.57 -8.88
CA GLN A 184 15.61 -2.80 -8.69
C GLN A 184 15.69 -3.38 -7.27
N GLU A 185 16.72 -3.03 -6.51
CA GLU A 185 16.89 -3.46 -5.11
C GLU A 185 15.95 -2.71 -4.14
N THR A 186 15.28 -1.63 -4.59
CA THR A 186 14.38 -0.83 -3.75
C THR A 186 13.26 -1.67 -3.14
N PHE A 187 13.09 -1.58 -1.83
CA PHE A 187 11.94 -2.16 -1.14
C PHE A 187 10.78 -1.16 -1.16
N VAL A 188 9.61 -1.63 -1.55
CA VAL A 188 8.39 -0.81 -1.56
C VAL A 188 7.35 -1.48 -0.68
N PHE A 189 7.03 -0.83 0.45
CA PHE A 189 6.01 -1.26 1.40
C PHE A 189 4.71 -0.50 1.09
N GLY A 190 3.62 -1.22 0.99
CA GLY A 190 2.28 -0.66 1.08
C GLY A 190 1.75 -0.69 2.52
N TYR A 191 0.50 -0.32 2.71
CA TYR A 191 -0.23 -0.44 3.98
C TYR A 191 0.50 0.20 5.19
N SER A 192 1.29 1.24 4.93
CA SER A 192 2.21 1.83 5.91
C SER A 192 1.71 3.19 6.38
N ASN A 193 1.78 3.42 7.69
CA ASN A 193 1.40 4.63 8.40
C ASN A 193 -0.13 4.90 8.44
N ASP A 194 -0.86 4.64 7.37
CA ASP A 194 -2.32 4.72 7.31
C ASP A 194 -2.85 3.81 6.20
N VAL A 195 -4.07 3.27 6.35
CA VAL A 195 -4.71 2.39 5.37
C VAL A 195 -6.09 2.94 5.04
N MET A 196 -6.11 3.96 4.18
CA MET A 196 -7.34 4.66 3.82
C MET A 196 -8.18 3.92 2.77
N PHE A 197 -7.57 3.48 1.66
CA PHE A 197 -8.23 2.77 0.54
C PHE A 197 -7.18 2.41 -0.52
N TYR A 198 -7.63 1.96 -1.71
CA TYR A 198 -6.77 1.73 -2.86
C TYR A 198 -6.16 3.03 -3.36
N ILE A 199 -4.89 2.95 -3.73
CA ILE A 199 -4.14 4.04 -4.33
C ILE A 199 -3.82 3.64 -5.76
N SER A 200 -4.66 4.11 -6.68
CA SER A 200 -4.66 3.71 -8.08
C SER A 200 -3.90 4.70 -8.97
N THR A 201 -3.41 4.21 -10.10
CA THR A 201 -2.82 5.05 -11.15
C THR A 201 -3.89 5.72 -12.01
N PRO A 202 -3.55 6.75 -12.80
CA PRO A 202 -4.48 7.38 -13.75
C PRO A 202 -5.13 6.39 -14.71
N LEU A 203 -4.40 5.36 -15.14
CA LEU A 203 -4.94 4.31 -16.01
C LEU A 203 -6.09 3.58 -15.32
N ILE A 204 -5.87 3.06 -14.12
CA ILE A 204 -6.90 2.33 -13.35
C ILE A 204 -8.08 3.25 -12.98
N LEU A 205 -7.80 4.51 -12.62
CA LEU A 205 -8.84 5.50 -12.33
C LEU A 205 -9.74 5.75 -13.55
N ASN A 206 -9.17 5.78 -14.76
CA ASN A 206 -9.93 5.96 -16.01
C ASN A 206 -10.69 4.69 -16.41
N GLU A 207 -10.10 3.52 -16.23
CA GLU A 207 -10.77 2.23 -16.47
C GLU A 207 -11.90 1.98 -15.48
N GLY A 208 -11.78 2.51 -14.26
CA GLY A 208 -12.73 2.29 -13.18
C GLY A 208 -12.54 0.94 -12.51
N GLY A 209 -13.66 0.24 -12.23
CA GLY A 209 -13.60 -1.04 -11.51
C GLY A 209 -13.45 -0.88 -10.00
N TYR A 210 -13.09 -1.96 -9.32
CA TYR A 210 -13.05 -2.01 -7.85
C TYR A 210 -11.99 -1.07 -7.28
N GLU A 211 -10.77 -1.16 -7.76
CA GLU A 211 -9.64 -0.36 -7.31
C GLU A 211 -9.75 1.11 -7.77
N GLY A 212 -10.35 1.35 -8.94
CA GLY A 212 -10.52 2.69 -9.51
C GLY A 212 -11.57 3.55 -8.81
N TYR A 213 -12.55 2.94 -8.13
CA TYR A 213 -13.61 3.65 -7.40
C TYR A 213 -13.46 3.64 -5.88
N SER A 214 -12.47 2.95 -5.35
CA SER A 214 -12.23 2.87 -3.91
C SER A 214 -11.35 4.02 -3.45
N SER A 215 -11.94 5.00 -2.79
CA SER A 215 -11.25 6.14 -2.19
C SER A 215 -11.90 6.52 -0.85
N PRO A 216 -11.24 7.30 0.03
CA PRO A 216 -11.84 7.72 1.29
C PRO A 216 -13.03 8.68 1.11
N PHE A 217 -13.22 9.21 -0.10
CA PHE A 217 -14.32 10.09 -0.45
C PHE A 217 -15.56 9.33 -0.92
N SER A 218 -15.43 8.05 -1.27
CA SER A 218 -16.54 7.18 -1.65
C SER A 218 -16.88 6.21 -0.54
N SER A 219 -18.17 5.85 -0.39
CA SER A 219 -18.50 4.57 0.25
C SER A 219 -18.52 3.49 -0.84
N TYR A 220 -18.30 2.24 -0.49
CA TYR A 220 -18.39 1.09 -1.41
C TYR A 220 -19.68 1.04 -2.25
N GLN A 221 -20.67 1.87 -1.93
CA GLN A 221 -21.97 1.92 -2.57
C GLN A 221 -22.22 3.21 -3.36
N VAL A 222 -21.39 4.24 -3.21
CA VAL A 222 -21.48 5.48 -4.00
C VAL A 222 -20.45 5.41 -5.11
N LYS A 223 -20.85 4.92 -6.28
CA LYS A 223 -20.03 4.95 -7.48
C LYS A 223 -19.78 6.40 -7.89
N GLY A 224 -18.53 6.74 -8.13
CA GLY A 224 -18.19 7.96 -8.84
C GLY A 224 -17.12 8.85 -8.25
N VAL A 225 -16.91 8.85 -6.93
CA VAL A 225 -15.87 9.71 -6.33
C VAL A 225 -14.55 8.92 -6.29
N LYS A 226 -13.55 9.43 -6.99
CA LYS A 226 -12.23 8.82 -7.15
C LYS A 226 -11.15 9.73 -6.60
N TRP A 227 -9.94 9.24 -6.56
CA TRP A 227 -8.77 10.11 -6.50
C TRP A 227 -8.64 10.95 -7.77
N ALA A 228 -8.13 12.16 -7.66
CA ALA A 228 -7.77 12.97 -8.82
C ALA A 228 -6.65 12.31 -9.63
N LEU A 229 -6.64 12.57 -10.94
CA LEU A 229 -5.69 11.92 -11.87
C LEU A 229 -4.21 12.28 -11.61
N ASN A 230 -3.94 13.33 -10.85
CA ASN A 230 -2.58 13.74 -10.45
C ASN A 230 -2.05 12.99 -9.22
N THR A 231 -2.82 12.08 -8.62
CA THR A 231 -2.47 11.35 -7.39
C THR A 231 -1.13 10.63 -7.52
N GLU A 232 -0.91 9.88 -8.60
CA GLU A 232 0.36 9.17 -8.82
C GLU A 232 1.54 10.14 -8.90
N ALA A 233 1.40 11.20 -9.70
CA ALA A 233 2.45 12.20 -9.87
C ALA A 233 2.85 12.84 -8.53
N LEU A 234 1.89 13.24 -7.72
CA LEU A 234 2.14 13.84 -6.40
C LEU A 234 2.88 12.89 -5.46
N ILE A 235 2.47 11.62 -5.39
CA ILE A 235 3.12 10.61 -4.55
C ILE A 235 4.54 10.33 -5.02
N MET A 236 4.74 10.14 -6.32
CA MET A 236 6.06 9.85 -6.89
C MET A 236 7.03 11.03 -6.74
N GLU A 237 6.55 12.26 -6.96
CA GLU A 237 7.34 13.48 -6.72
C GLU A 237 7.76 13.63 -5.27
N GLU A 238 6.85 13.38 -4.31
CA GLU A 238 7.19 13.47 -2.90
C GLU A 238 8.18 12.38 -2.49
N ALA A 239 8.01 11.14 -2.98
CA ALA A 239 8.98 10.07 -2.75
C ALA A 239 10.38 10.46 -3.26
N MET A 240 10.49 11.08 -4.44
CA MET A 240 11.77 11.58 -4.96
C MET A 240 12.36 12.71 -4.10
N LYS A 241 11.54 13.64 -3.62
CA LYS A 241 11.99 14.71 -2.71
C LYS A 241 12.53 14.14 -1.39
N LEU A 242 11.81 13.19 -0.80
CA LEU A 242 12.20 12.53 0.45
C LEU A 242 13.47 11.70 0.27
N ALA A 243 13.58 10.96 -0.84
CA ALA A 243 14.76 10.19 -1.20
C ALA A 243 16.02 11.07 -1.30
N LYS A 244 15.90 12.23 -1.93
CA LYS A 244 16.99 13.21 -2.01
C LYS A 244 17.43 13.70 -0.63
N LYS A 245 16.49 13.93 0.31
CA LYS A 245 16.80 14.37 1.70
C LYS A 245 17.65 13.34 2.46
N VAL A 246 17.47 12.06 2.19
CA VAL A 246 18.24 10.98 2.83
C VAL A 246 19.42 10.48 1.98
N GLY A 247 19.72 11.16 0.87
CA GLY A 247 20.88 10.84 0.02
C GLY A 247 20.70 9.54 -0.77
N VAL A 248 19.48 9.19 -1.15
CA VAL A 248 19.22 8.13 -2.14
C VAL A 248 19.43 8.71 -3.52
N GLU A 249 20.30 8.07 -4.31
CA GLU A 249 20.54 8.45 -5.70
C GLU A 249 19.44 7.90 -6.61
N MET A 250 19.08 8.67 -7.63
CA MET A 250 18.17 8.21 -8.67
C MET A 250 18.97 7.48 -9.75
N ALA A 251 18.45 6.37 -10.23
CA ALA A 251 19.03 5.65 -11.37
C ALA A 251 19.08 6.59 -12.60
N PRO A 252 20.13 6.51 -13.42
CA PRO A 252 20.21 7.34 -14.63
C PRO A 252 19.03 7.01 -15.53
N LYS A 253 18.23 8.02 -15.75
CA LYS A 253 16.94 8.13 -16.46
C LYS A 253 16.48 6.96 -17.33
N SER A 254 15.34 6.37 -16.93
CA SER A 254 14.44 5.70 -17.88
C SER A 254 12.95 5.88 -17.54
N TYR A 255 12.61 6.66 -16.52
CA TYR A 255 11.20 6.87 -16.13
C TYR A 255 10.75 8.28 -16.48
N SER A 256 9.72 8.39 -17.31
CA SER A 256 8.88 9.59 -17.45
C SER A 256 7.56 9.31 -16.77
N ILE A 257 7.19 10.09 -15.76
CA ILE A 257 5.84 10.07 -15.17
C ILE A 257 4.86 10.34 -16.31
N PRO A 258 3.87 9.49 -16.55
CA PRO A 258 2.91 9.68 -17.63
C PRO A 258 2.01 10.89 -17.41
#